data_1fb8a7fba65f51fd9ffc0c11be21f4d3
#
_entry.id   1fb8a7fba65f51fd9ffc0c11be21f4d3
#
_cell.length_a   1.000
_cell.length_b   1.000
_cell.length_c   1.000
_cell.angle_alpha   90.00
_cell.angle_beta   90.00
_cell.angle_gamma   90.00
#
_symmetry.space_group_name_H-M   'P 1'
#
loop_
_entity.id
_entity.type
_entity.pdbx_description
1 polymer ?
#
loop_
_entity_poly.entity_id
_entity_poly.type
_entity_poly.pdbx_seq_one_letter_code
_entity_poly.pdbx_strand_id
1 'polypeptide(L)'
;MPESNERGTLLNVENLRKVYESSTGNVEAIGDISFRMNAGELVCIVGPSGCGKTTLLKCIAGLLRPTSGRIELDGTAVTAPPDKMALVFQEYGRSLFPWLTVRGNVELPLKHKNLSRADRDRLIDDALTAVGLDHAAKSYPWQLSGGMQQRVAIARAVAYQPEVLIMDEPFAAVDAQTRADLEDLVRTLHRERGMSILFVTHDIDESVYLGERVVVLSKSPTWVQEDLAIDLAPERDQITTRALPRFTELRTHVYEQIQRAKRGEAVRPTV
;
A
#
# COMPACT_ATOMS: atom_id res chain seq x y z
N MET A 1 26.77 -9.31 14.51
CA MET A 1 25.33 -9.37 14.77
C MET A 1 24.80 -7.96 14.59
N PRO A 2 23.97 -7.63 13.58
CA PRO A 2 23.31 -6.34 13.55
C PRO A 2 22.23 -6.36 14.64
N GLU A 3 22.24 -5.32 15.46
CA GLU A 3 21.23 -5.05 16.47
C GLU A 3 19.85 -5.11 15.83
N SER A 4 18.97 -5.97 16.35
CA SER A 4 17.55 -5.95 16.05
C SER A 4 17.02 -4.60 16.55
N ASN A 5 16.93 -3.63 15.66
CA ASN A 5 16.21 -2.39 15.89
C ASN A 5 14.76 -2.82 16.20
N GLU A 6 14.35 -2.76 17.46
CA GLU A 6 12.97 -3.00 17.89
C GLU A 6 12.09 -1.88 17.32
N ARG A 7 11.74 -2.03 16.04
CA ARG A 7 10.76 -1.14 15.39
C ARG A 7 9.43 -1.36 16.10
N GLY A 8 8.93 -0.35 16.78
CA GLY A 8 7.64 -0.42 17.48
C GLY A 8 6.49 -0.67 16.49
N THR A 9 5.43 -1.33 16.95
CA THR A 9 4.21 -1.54 16.16
C THR A 9 3.58 -0.19 15.83
N LEU A 10 3.44 0.10 14.54
CA LEU A 10 2.85 1.34 14.02
C LEU A 10 1.36 1.14 13.69
N LEU A 11 1.02 0.08 12.96
CA LEU A 11 -0.35 -0.28 12.62
C LEU A 11 -0.69 -1.62 13.26
N ASN A 12 -1.78 -1.67 14.02
CA ASN A 12 -2.30 -2.87 14.65
C ASN A 12 -3.75 -3.10 14.20
N VAL A 13 -4.00 -4.25 13.60
CA VAL A 13 -5.34 -4.70 13.20
C VAL A 13 -5.67 -5.94 14.00
N GLU A 14 -6.75 -5.90 14.77
CA GLU A 14 -7.15 -6.98 15.69
C GLU A 14 -8.59 -7.41 15.44
N ASN A 15 -8.77 -8.69 15.12
CA ASN A 15 -10.06 -9.37 14.96
C ASN A 15 -11.04 -8.59 14.07
N LEU A 16 -10.49 -7.96 13.02
CA LEU A 16 -11.26 -7.12 12.13
C LEU A 16 -12.30 -7.94 11.38
N ARG A 17 -13.55 -7.54 11.50
CA ARG A 17 -14.70 -8.15 10.83
C ARG A 17 -15.51 -7.09 10.07
N LYS A 18 -15.96 -7.42 8.86
CA LYS A 18 -16.86 -6.56 8.09
C LYS A 18 -17.96 -7.33 7.42
N VAL A 19 -19.18 -7.01 7.80
CA VAL A 19 -20.41 -7.50 7.19
C VAL A 19 -21.12 -6.31 6.51
N TYR A 20 -21.52 -6.48 5.28
CA TYR A 20 -22.42 -5.56 4.58
C TYR A 20 -23.84 -6.07 4.73
N GLU A 21 -24.71 -5.23 5.27
CA GLU A 21 -26.12 -5.52 5.41
C GLU A 21 -26.86 -5.05 4.16
N SER A 22 -27.72 -5.90 3.60
CA SER A 22 -28.59 -5.53 2.50
C SER A 22 -29.97 -6.15 2.67
N SER A 23 -30.95 -5.61 1.95
CA SER A 23 -32.33 -6.13 1.94
C SER A 23 -32.42 -7.57 1.37
N THR A 24 -31.40 -8.02 0.63
CA THR A 24 -31.35 -9.34 0.01
C THR A 24 -30.50 -10.34 0.82
N GLY A 25 -29.95 -9.93 1.96
CA GLY A 25 -29.12 -10.75 2.83
C GLY A 25 -27.79 -10.09 3.21
N ASN A 26 -27.16 -10.59 4.26
CA ASN A 26 -25.90 -10.08 4.76
C ASN A 26 -24.73 -10.74 4.02
N VAL A 27 -23.77 -9.94 3.59
CA VAL A 27 -22.51 -10.41 2.94
C VAL A 27 -21.35 -10.15 3.89
N GLU A 28 -20.76 -11.21 4.39
CA GLU A 28 -19.54 -11.13 5.20
C GLU A 28 -18.31 -11.05 4.29
N ALA A 29 -17.77 -9.85 4.14
CA ALA A 29 -16.60 -9.61 3.31
C ALA A 29 -15.31 -9.98 4.04
N ILE A 30 -15.20 -9.61 5.32
CA ILE A 30 -14.07 -9.92 6.20
C ILE A 30 -14.61 -10.71 7.40
N GLY A 31 -14.08 -11.91 7.60
CA GLY A 31 -14.48 -12.79 8.70
C GLY A 31 -13.70 -12.51 9.98
N ASP A 32 -12.37 -12.50 9.87
CA ASP A 32 -11.46 -12.25 10.99
C ASP A 32 -10.05 -11.96 10.44
N ILE A 33 -9.62 -10.72 10.53
CA ILE A 33 -8.27 -10.33 10.12
C ILE A 33 -7.53 -9.72 11.30
N SER A 34 -6.37 -10.31 11.63
CA SER A 34 -5.44 -9.78 12.62
C SER A 34 -4.04 -9.79 12.03
N PHE A 35 -3.36 -8.65 12.01
CA PHE A 35 -1.95 -8.51 11.68
C PHE A 35 -1.41 -7.19 12.23
N ARG A 36 -0.10 -7.09 12.31
CA ARG A 36 0.62 -5.88 12.74
C ARG A 36 1.59 -5.44 11.67
N MET A 37 1.91 -4.16 11.66
CA MET A 37 2.94 -3.58 10.81
C MET A 37 3.81 -2.65 11.67
N ASN A 38 5.11 -2.80 11.56
CA ASN A 38 6.07 -2.00 12.30
C ASN A 38 6.40 -0.69 11.58
N ALA A 39 6.90 0.30 12.33
CA ALA A 39 7.37 1.55 11.74
C ALA A 39 8.50 1.28 10.75
N GLY A 40 8.45 1.92 9.58
CA GLY A 40 9.43 1.76 8.51
C GLY A 40 9.44 0.34 7.90
N GLU A 41 8.33 -0.36 7.89
CA GLU A 41 8.16 -1.66 7.24
C GLU A 41 7.40 -1.52 5.91
N LEU A 42 7.75 -2.31 4.89
CA LEU A 42 6.97 -2.47 3.67
C LEU A 42 6.27 -3.83 3.69
N VAL A 43 4.96 -3.79 3.95
CA VAL A 43 4.11 -4.99 4.00
C VAL A 43 3.25 -5.05 2.74
N CYS A 44 3.31 -6.17 2.02
CA CYS A 44 2.43 -6.45 0.90
C CYS A 44 1.24 -7.31 1.33
N ILE A 45 0.05 -6.98 0.87
CA ILE A 45 -1.16 -7.80 1.05
C ILE A 45 -1.56 -8.37 -0.31
N VAL A 46 -1.67 -9.69 -0.37
CA VAL A 46 -2.10 -10.41 -1.56
C VAL A 46 -3.29 -11.33 -1.24
N GLY A 47 -4.03 -11.72 -2.26
CA GLY A 47 -5.14 -12.66 -2.09
C GLY A 47 -6.02 -12.74 -3.33
N PRO A 48 -6.95 -13.70 -3.40
CA PRO A 48 -7.85 -13.89 -4.53
C PRO A 48 -8.64 -12.62 -4.89
N SER A 49 -9.04 -12.49 -6.14
CA SER A 49 -9.96 -11.42 -6.54
C SER A 49 -11.27 -11.53 -5.76
N GLY A 50 -11.79 -10.38 -5.29
CA GLY A 50 -13.02 -10.34 -4.50
C GLY A 50 -12.90 -10.81 -3.05
N CYS A 51 -11.70 -11.12 -2.55
CA CYS A 51 -11.52 -11.55 -1.16
C CYS A 51 -11.68 -10.41 -0.12
N GLY A 52 -11.84 -9.16 -0.52
CA GLY A 52 -12.08 -8.06 0.42
C GLY A 52 -10.87 -7.15 0.67
N LYS A 53 -9.81 -7.21 -0.14
CA LYS A 53 -8.60 -6.35 0.02
C LYS A 53 -8.95 -4.86 0.11
N THR A 54 -9.72 -4.35 -0.85
CA THR A 54 -10.16 -2.94 -0.85
C THR A 54 -11.06 -2.61 0.35
N THR A 55 -11.88 -3.58 0.82
CA THR A 55 -12.69 -3.41 2.05
C THR A 55 -11.77 -3.28 3.27
N LEU A 56 -10.75 -4.14 3.38
CA LEU A 56 -9.74 -4.10 4.43
C LEU A 56 -9.04 -2.74 4.43
N LEU A 57 -8.53 -2.29 3.27
CA LEU A 57 -7.85 -0.99 3.16
C LEU A 57 -8.75 0.18 3.56
N LYS A 58 -10.03 0.17 3.13
CA LYS A 58 -10.98 1.22 3.53
C LYS A 58 -11.23 1.24 5.04
N CYS A 59 -11.24 0.06 5.69
CA CYS A 59 -11.34 0.00 7.14
C CYS A 59 -10.06 0.56 7.80
N ILE A 60 -8.87 0.14 7.34
CA ILE A 60 -7.59 0.63 7.86
C ILE A 60 -7.45 2.14 7.68
N ALA A 61 -7.85 2.67 6.53
CA ALA A 61 -7.82 4.11 6.24
C ALA A 61 -8.91 4.93 6.99
N GLY A 62 -9.74 4.29 7.81
CA GLY A 62 -10.84 4.98 8.51
C GLY A 62 -11.97 5.47 7.60
N LEU A 63 -11.98 5.04 6.33
CA LEU A 63 -13.02 5.38 5.35
C LEU A 63 -14.27 4.48 5.45
N LEU A 64 -14.14 3.34 6.10
CA LEU A 64 -15.21 2.38 6.31
C LEU A 64 -15.16 1.85 7.73
N ARG A 65 -16.24 1.98 8.48
CA ARG A 65 -16.32 1.46 9.83
C ARG A 65 -16.40 -0.08 9.81
N PRO A 66 -15.54 -0.80 10.54
CA PRO A 66 -15.68 -2.25 10.72
C PRO A 66 -16.97 -2.60 11.47
N THR A 67 -17.45 -3.84 11.31
CA THR A 67 -18.58 -4.37 12.09
C THR A 67 -18.14 -4.71 13.51
N SER A 68 -16.93 -5.28 13.65
CA SER A 68 -16.27 -5.53 14.93
C SER A 68 -14.76 -5.59 14.74
N GLY A 69 -14.01 -5.72 15.85
CA GLY A 69 -12.57 -5.66 15.86
C GLY A 69 -12.05 -4.22 16.02
N ARG A 70 -10.74 -4.06 16.00
CA ARG A 70 -10.05 -2.80 16.28
C ARG A 70 -8.92 -2.54 15.30
N ILE A 71 -8.75 -1.29 14.94
CA ILE A 71 -7.59 -0.81 14.18
C ILE A 71 -6.97 0.33 14.97
N GLU A 72 -5.67 0.27 15.16
CA GLU A 72 -4.91 1.33 15.82
C GLU A 72 -3.73 1.75 14.96
N LEU A 73 -3.50 3.05 14.90
CA LEU A 73 -2.32 3.68 14.32
C LEU A 73 -1.56 4.37 15.46
N ASP A 74 -0.32 3.95 15.69
CA ASP A 74 0.52 4.48 16.77
C ASP A 74 -0.23 4.49 18.13
N GLY A 75 -0.87 3.35 18.47
CA GLY A 75 -1.66 3.15 19.68
C GLY A 75 -2.98 3.93 19.74
N THR A 76 -3.32 4.71 18.70
CA THR A 76 -4.57 5.48 18.64
C THR A 76 -5.59 4.77 17.77
N ALA A 77 -6.81 4.57 18.29
CA ALA A 77 -7.89 3.92 17.53
C ALA A 77 -8.30 4.70 16.29
N VAL A 78 -8.36 4.01 15.15
CA VAL A 78 -8.79 4.58 13.86
C VAL A 78 -10.31 4.53 13.76
N THR A 79 -10.97 5.68 13.96
CA THR A 79 -12.43 5.85 13.87
C THR A 79 -12.86 6.75 12.71
N ALA A 80 -11.91 7.48 12.12
CA ALA A 80 -12.02 8.34 10.95
C ALA A 80 -10.65 8.37 10.25
N PRO A 81 -10.53 8.91 9.01
CA PRO A 81 -9.25 8.99 8.32
C PRO A 81 -8.20 9.76 9.15
N PRO A 82 -7.07 9.09 9.52
CA PRO A 82 -6.05 9.74 10.35
C PRO A 82 -5.18 10.69 9.52
N ASP A 83 -4.77 11.82 10.10
CA ASP A 83 -3.85 12.77 9.47
C ASP A 83 -2.44 12.19 9.20
N LYS A 84 -2.09 11.08 9.87
CA LYS A 84 -0.82 10.37 9.74
C LYS A 84 -0.80 9.35 8.60
N MET A 85 -1.88 9.23 7.83
CA MET A 85 -2.04 8.21 6.79
C MET A 85 -2.38 8.86 5.44
N ALA A 86 -1.79 8.34 4.38
CA ALA A 86 -2.14 8.71 3.00
C ALA A 86 -2.51 7.46 2.19
N LEU A 87 -3.44 7.63 1.24
CA LEU A 87 -3.94 6.55 0.40
C LEU A 87 -3.76 6.91 -1.08
N VAL A 88 -3.10 6.01 -1.83
CA VAL A 88 -3.03 6.01 -3.29
C VAL A 88 -3.99 4.96 -3.81
N PHE A 89 -5.03 5.41 -4.54
CA PHE A 89 -6.07 4.56 -5.09
C PHE A 89 -5.65 3.89 -6.41
N GLN A 90 -6.27 2.77 -6.73
CA GLN A 90 -6.08 2.02 -7.98
C GLN A 90 -6.33 2.89 -9.23
N GLU A 91 -7.40 3.69 -9.23
CA GLU A 91 -7.74 4.60 -10.32
C GLU A 91 -7.11 5.99 -10.12
N TYR A 92 -5.79 6.04 -10.16
CA TYR A 92 -5.02 7.27 -9.93
C TYR A 92 -5.40 8.42 -10.89
N GLY A 93 -5.68 8.12 -12.15
CA GLY A 93 -6.07 9.12 -13.14
C GLY A 93 -7.36 9.87 -12.76
N ARG A 94 -8.32 9.18 -12.11
CA ARG A 94 -9.54 9.80 -11.60
C ARG A 94 -9.33 10.56 -10.29
N SER A 95 -8.22 10.31 -9.60
CA SER A 95 -7.89 11.00 -8.35
C SER A 95 -7.19 12.34 -8.56
N LEU A 96 -6.64 12.59 -9.75
CA LEU A 96 -6.01 13.86 -10.10
C LEU A 96 -7.04 14.87 -10.57
N PHE A 97 -6.88 16.12 -10.13
CA PHE A 97 -7.74 17.22 -10.55
C PHE A 97 -7.27 17.73 -11.91
N PRO A 98 -8.03 17.54 -13.00
CA PRO A 98 -7.55 17.84 -14.36
C PRO A 98 -7.37 19.34 -14.62
N TRP A 99 -7.98 20.21 -13.83
CA TRP A 99 -7.83 21.67 -13.88
C TRP A 99 -6.68 22.21 -13.06
N LEU A 100 -5.99 21.39 -12.29
CA LEU A 100 -4.77 21.74 -11.55
C LEU A 100 -3.53 21.23 -12.30
N THR A 101 -2.46 21.98 -12.23
CA THR A 101 -1.15 21.51 -12.69
C THR A 101 -0.66 20.35 -11.82
N VAL A 102 0.41 19.68 -12.21
CA VAL A 102 1.11 18.68 -11.39
C VAL A 102 1.44 19.25 -10.01
N ARG A 103 2.11 20.42 -9.96
CA ARG A 103 2.40 21.12 -8.70
C ARG A 103 1.14 21.40 -7.89
N GLY A 104 0.07 21.86 -8.53
CA GLY A 104 -1.21 22.16 -7.88
C GLY A 104 -1.89 20.91 -7.30
N ASN A 105 -1.78 19.76 -7.96
CA ASN A 105 -2.26 18.48 -7.44
C ASN A 105 -1.48 18.03 -6.20
N VAL A 106 -0.15 18.20 -6.21
CA VAL A 106 0.71 17.84 -5.08
C VAL A 106 0.51 18.81 -3.90
N GLU A 107 0.26 20.09 -4.16
CA GLU A 107 -0.02 21.10 -3.14
C GLU A 107 -1.35 20.88 -2.41
N LEU A 108 -2.33 20.29 -3.08
CA LEU A 108 -3.72 20.25 -2.59
C LEU A 108 -3.88 19.75 -1.15
N PRO A 109 -3.31 18.59 -0.75
CA PRO A 109 -3.45 18.11 0.63
C PRO A 109 -2.73 18.97 1.66
N LEU A 110 -1.76 19.78 1.25
CA LEU A 110 -0.99 20.65 2.13
C LEU A 110 -1.72 21.96 2.47
N LYS A 111 -2.79 22.31 1.74
CA LYS A 111 -3.55 23.56 1.98
C LYS A 111 -4.20 23.61 3.36
N HIS A 112 -4.51 22.45 3.94
CA HIS A 112 -5.12 22.34 5.26
C HIS A 112 -4.10 22.16 6.39
N LYS A 113 -2.80 21.99 6.06
CA LYS A 113 -1.73 21.97 7.05
C LYS A 113 -1.30 23.39 7.36
N ASN A 114 -1.08 23.68 8.63
CA ASN A 114 -0.59 25.01 9.09
C ASN A 114 0.91 25.16 8.77
N LEU A 115 1.23 25.29 7.47
CA LEU A 115 2.59 25.41 6.95
C LEU A 115 2.84 26.81 6.40
N SER A 116 4.07 27.33 6.61
CA SER A 116 4.51 28.51 5.89
C SER A 116 4.53 28.25 4.37
N ARG A 117 4.47 29.32 3.58
CA ARG A 117 4.58 29.19 2.12
C ARG A 117 5.90 28.51 1.71
N ALA A 118 7.00 28.91 2.34
CA ALA A 118 8.33 28.36 2.07
C ALA A 118 8.41 26.85 2.38
N ASP A 119 7.85 26.42 3.51
CA ASP A 119 7.85 25.00 3.87
C ASP A 119 6.97 24.17 2.92
N ARG A 120 5.82 24.72 2.53
CA ARG A 120 4.94 24.07 1.55
C ARG A 120 5.63 23.93 0.20
N ASP A 121 6.24 24.99 -0.30
CA ASP A 121 6.98 24.96 -1.57
C ASP A 121 8.11 23.93 -1.52
N ARG A 122 8.88 23.87 -0.43
CA ARG A 122 9.92 22.86 -0.22
C ARG A 122 9.38 21.44 -0.27
N LEU A 123 8.29 21.14 0.46
CA LEU A 123 7.68 19.80 0.47
C LEU A 123 7.19 19.37 -0.91
N ILE A 124 6.65 20.30 -1.70
CA ILE A 124 6.21 20.02 -3.07
C ILE A 124 7.42 19.72 -3.96
N ASP A 125 8.45 20.56 -3.91
CA ASP A 125 9.65 20.38 -4.73
C ASP A 125 10.37 19.09 -4.37
N ASP A 126 10.54 18.78 -3.08
CA ASP A 126 11.12 17.52 -2.59
C ASP A 126 10.31 16.29 -3.06
N ALA A 127 8.98 16.38 -3.07
CA ALA A 127 8.14 15.28 -3.51
C ALA A 127 8.19 15.09 -5.04
N LEU A 128 8.21 16.17 -5.81
CA LEU A 128 8.35 16.12 -7.27
C LEU A 128 9.71 15.57 -7.69
N THR A 129 10.77 15.99 -7.03
CA THR A 129 12.13 15.46 -7.24
C THR A 129 12.19 13.96 -6.92
N ALA A 130 11.60 13.55 -5.81
CA ALA A 130 11.58 12.14 -5.38
C ALA A 130 10.92 11.20 -6.41
N VAL A 131 9.96 11.70 -7.20
CA VAL A 131 9.29 10.92 -8.25
C VAL A 131 9.80 11.24 -9.66
N GLY A 132 10.80 12.13 -9.81
CA GLY A 132 11.41 12.53 -11.09
C GLY A 132 10.51 13.39 -11.98
N LEU A 133 9.63 14.22 -11.40
CA LEU A 133 8.66 15.06 -12.10
C LEU A 133 8.91 16.56 -12.00
N ASP A 134 10.11 17.00 -11.62
CA ASP A 134 10.48 18.44 -11.55
C ASP A 134 10.20 19.15 -12.88
N HIS A 135 10.56 18.51 -13.97
CA HIS A 135 10.40 19.04 -15.33
C HIS A 135 8.94 19.22 -15.75
N ALA A 136 8.02 18.49 -15.13
CA ALA A 136 6.59 18.46 -15.45
C ALA A 136 5.71 19.25 -14.45
N ALA A 137 6.31 19.97 -13.50
CA ALA A 137 5.58 20.66 -12.42
C ALA A 137 4.46 21.60 -12.90
N LYS A 138 4.61 22.22 -14.10
CA LYS A 138 3.65 23.13 -14.71
C LYS A 138 2.66 22.46 -15.67
N SER A 139 2.88 21.18 -16.01
CA SER A 139 2.00 20.41 -16.89
C SER A 139 0.68 20.06 -16.18
N TYR A 140 -0.35 19.78 -16.98
CA TYR A 140 -1.64 19.31 -16.50
C TYR A 140 -1.74 17.78 -16.63
N PRO A 141 -2.56 17.08 -15.84
CA PRO A 141 -2.69 15.61 -15.89
C PRO A 141 -2.92 15.04 -17.28
N TRP A 142 -3.73 15.67 -18.10
CA TRP A 142 -4.03 15.25 -19.47
C TRP A 142 -2.86 15.37 -20.46
N GLN A 143 -1.78 16.04 -20.09
CA GLN A 143 -0.54 16.15 -20.87
C GLN A 143 0.48 15.05 -20.51
N LEU A 144 0.17 14.20 -19.52
CA LEU A 144 1.08 13.21 -18.96
C LEU A 144 0.72 11.79 -19.41
N SER A 145 1.74 10.93 -19.53
CA SER A 145 1.53 9.49 -19.65
C SER A 145 0.89 8.90 -18.39
N GLY A 146 0.30 7.69 -18.47
CA GLY A 146 -0.29 7.01 -17.32
C GLY A 146 0.69 6.83 -16.17
N GLY A 147 1.92 6.41 -16.46
CA GLY A 147 2.98 6.27 -15.45
C GLY A 147 3.37 7.60 -14.80
N MET A 148 3.41 8.70 -15.56
CA MET A 148 3.65 10.04 -15.00
C MET A 148 2.48 10.48 -14.09
N GLN A 149 1.23 10.21 -14.48
CA GLN A 149 0.07 10.50 -13.64
C GLN A 149 0.14 9.70 -12.32
N GLN A 150 0.57 8.44 -12.38
CA GLN A 150 0.80 7.62 -11.19
C GLN A 150 1.87 8.23 -10.28
N ARG A 151 2.99 8.68 -10.86
CA ARG A 151 4.03 9.39 -10.11
C ARG A 151 3.50 10.67 -9.44
N VAL A 152 2.58 11.41 -10.08
CA VAL A 152 1.92 12.59 -9.45
C VAL A 152 1.08 12.17 -8.26
N ALA A 153 0.32 11.08 -8.35
CA ALA A 153 -0.48 10.57 -7.24
C ALA A 153 0.41 10.15 -6.04
N ILE A 154 1.54 9.50 -6.33
CA ILE A 154 2.55 9.14 -5.32
C ILE A 154 3.17 10.41 -4.73
N ALA A 155 3.61 11.39 -5.54
CA ALA A 155 4.18 12.66 -5.07
C ALA A 155 3.23 13.41 -4.16
N ARG A 156 1.93 13.45 -4.48
CA ARG A 156 0.89 14.05 -3.64
C ARG A 156 0.80 13.40 -2.27
N ALA A 157 0.90 12.07 -2.21
CA ALA A 157 0.89 11.33 -0.97
C ALA A 157 2.20 11.54 -0.16
N VAL A 158 3.36 11.53 -0.84
CA VAL A 158 4.68 11.75 -0.23
C VAL A 158 4.82 13.17 0.33
N ALA A 159 4.35 14.20 -0.40
CA ALA A 159 4.37 15.60 0.05
C ALA A 159 3.60 15.79 1.37
N TYR A 160 2.56 15.00 1.58
CA TYR A 160 1.76 15.02 2.81
C TYR A 160 2.55 14.55 4.04
N GLN A 161 3.67 13.83 3.86
CA GLN A 161 4.51 13.24 4.91
C GLN A 161 3.71 12.33 5.87
N PRO A 162 3.05 11.30 5.36
CA PRO A 162 2.33 10.36 6.21
C PRO A 162 3.29 9.43 6.96
N GLU A 163 2.88 8.92 8.13
CA GLU A 163 3.58 7.83 8.82
C GLU A 163 3.34 6.48 8.12
N VAL A 164 2.14 6.30 7.55
CA VAL A 164 1.77 5.12 6.74
C VAL A 164 1.26 5.54 5.38
N LEU A 165 1.88 5.04 4.33
CA LEU A 165 1.41 5.16 2.95
C LEU A 165 0.71 3.86 2.56
N ILE A 166 -0.59 3.94 2.28
CA ILE A 166 -1.39 2.82 1.75
C ILE A 166 -1.45 2.94 0.23
N MET A 167 -1.25 1.84 -0.48
CA MET A 167 -1.37 1.75 -1.93
C MET A 167 -2.31 0.60 -2.31
N ASP A 168 -3.42 0.89 -3.01
CA ASP A 168 -4.41 -0.11 -3.46
C ASP A 168 -4.21 -0.40 -4.94
N GLU A 169 -3.57 -1.52 -5.27
CA GLU A 169 -3.28 -2.00 -6.63
C GLU A 169 -2.74 -0.87 -7.55
N PRO A 170 -1.73 -0.10 -7.13
CA PRO A 170 -1.38 1.15 -7.78
C PRO A 170 -0.85 0.99 -9.21
N PHE A 171 -0.36 -0.21 -9.57
CA PHE A 171 0.28 -0.46 -10.86
C PHE A 171 -0.56 -1.32 -11.82
N ALA A 172 -1.83 -1.57 -11.50
CA ALA A 172 -2.69 -2.44 -12.30
C ALA A 172 -2.95 -1.93 -13.73
N ALA A 173 -2.87 -0.61 -13.95
CA ALA A 173 -3.21 0.02 -15.23
C ALA A 173 -2.00 0.56 -16.03
N VAL A 174 -0.76 0.15 -15.67
CA VAL A 174 0.46 0.57 -16.37
C VAL A 174 1.12 -0.60 -17.10
N ASP A 175 1.88 -0.29 -18.16
CA ASP A 175 2.66 -1.29 -18.88
C ASP A 175 3.81 -1.87 -18.03
N ALA A 176 4.38 -3.00 -18.49
CA ALA A 176 5.37 -3.74 -17.71
C ALA A 176 6.65 -2.94 -17.42
N GLN A 177 7.13 -2.13 -18.37
CA GLN A 177 8.34 -1.34 -18.18
C GLN A 177 8.08 -0.22 -17.15
N THR A 178 7.00 0.53 -17.33
CA THR A 178 6.58 1.58 -16.39
C THR A 178 6.33 1.01 -14.99
N ARG A 179 5.79 -0.21 -14.90
CA ARG A 179 5.57 -0.90 -13.61
C ARG A 179 6.89 -1.16 -12.90
N ALA A 180 7.89 -1.71 -13.58
CA ALA A 180 9.22 -1.94 -13.01
C ALA A 180 9.84 -0.64 -12.45
N ASP A 181 9.76 0.46 -13.22
CA ASP A 181 10.26 1.77 -12.78
C ASP A 181 9.51 2.32 -11.55
N LEU A 182 8.20 2.01 -11.43
CA LEU A 182 7.38 2.43 -10.28
C LEU A 182 7.62 1.55 -9.05
N GLU A 183 7.88 0.26 -9.23
CA GLU A 183 8.30 -0.63 -8.15
C GLU A 183 9.62 -0.15 -7.54
N ASP A 184 10.62 0.18 -8.38
CA ASP A 184 11.91 0.71 -7.93
C ASP A 184 11.75 2.07 -7.23
N LEU A 185 10.86 2.92 -7.73
CA LEU A 185 10.50 4.18 -7.07
C LEU A 185 9.95 3.93 -5.66
N VAL A 186 8.99 3.00 -5.50
CA VAL A 186 8.41 2.68 -4.18
C VAL A 186 9.47 2.14 -3.23
N ARG A 187 10.35 1.26 -3.72
CA ARG A 187 11.48 0.75 -2.94
C ARG A 187 12.42 1.87 -2.50
N THR A 188 12.73 2.81 -3.39
CA THR A 188 13.57 3.97 -3.09
C THR A 188 12.92 4.85 -2.03
N LEU A 189 11.65 5.19 -2.16
CA LEU A 189 10.90 5.97 -1.18
C LEU A 189 10.87 5.29 0.19
N HIS A 190 10.61 3.98 0.23
CA HIS A 190 10.64 3.20 1.47
C HIS A 190 12.01 3.26 2.14
N ARG A 191 13.07 2.94 1.40
CA ARG A 191 14.44 2.82 1.94
C ARG A 191 15.04 4.17 2.33
N GLU A 192 14.95 5.17 1.45
CA GLU A 192 15.65 6.46 1.65
C GLU A 192 14.90 7.39 2.58
N ARG A 193 13.57 7.28 2.64
CA ARG A 193 12.73 8.13 3.48
C ARG A 193 12.20 7.42 4.74
N GLY A 194 12.52 6.14 4.92
CA GLY A 194 12.04 5.34 6.06
C GLY A 194 10.51 5.22 6.10
N MET A 195 9.85 5.29 4.93
CA MET A 195 8.38 5.26 4.87
C MET A 195 7.82 3.89 5.20
N SER A 196 6.82 3.84 6.07
CA SER A 196 6.03 2.63 6.28
C SER A 196 5.01 2.52 5.15
N ILE A 197 5.00 1.39 4.43
CA ILE A 197 4.15 1.22 3.24
C ILE A 197 3.32 -0.05 3.37
N LEU A 198 1.99 0.10 3.28
CA LEU A 198 1.05 -1.02 3.13
C LEU A 198 0.62 -1.11 1.67
N PHE A 199 1.13 -2.09 0.96
CA PHE A 199 0.97 -2.24 -0.47
C PHE A 199 0.04 -3.41 -0.80
N VAL A 200 -1.10 -3.14 -1.43
CA VAL A 200 -2.03 -4.17 -1.86
C VAL A 200 -1.86 -4.42 -3.34
N THR A 201 -1.70 -5.68 -3.71
CA THR A 201 -1.59 -6.11 -5.11
C THR A 201 -2.21 -7.49 -5.31
N HIS A 202 -2.55 -7.80 -6.55
CA HIS A 202 -2.85 -9.15 -7.01
C HIS A 202 -1.68 -9.81 -7.76
N ASP A 203 -0.61 -9.06 -7.98
CA ASP A 203 0.61 -9.52 -8.63
C ASP A 203 1.58 -10.09 -7.59
N ILE A 204 1.90 -11.38 -7.75
CA ILE A 204 2.76 -12.10 -6.81
C ILE A 204 4.21 -11.64 -6.94
N ASP A 205 4.67 -11.42 -8.17
CA ASP A 205 6.03 -10.95 -8.42
C ASP A 205 6.26 -9.57 -7.79
N GLU A 206 5.28 -8.65 -7.89
CA GLU A 206 5.31 -7.36 -7.19
C GLU A 206 5.43 -7.56 -5.68
N SER A 207 4.60 -8.43 -5.10
CA SER A 207 4.56 -8.61 -3.64
C SER A 207 5.87 -9.12 -3.07
N VAL A 208 6.53 -10.06 -3.76
CA VAL A 208 7.83 -10.62 -3.35
C VAL A 208 8.96 -9.63 -3.64
N TYR A 209 8.86 -8.88 -4.76
CA TYR A 209 9.88 -7.89 -5.11
C TYR A 209 9.86 -6.68 -4.17
N LEU A 210 8.69 -6.19 -3.79
CA LEU A 210 8.54 -5.00 -2.95
C LEU A 210 8.65 -5.32 -1.46
N GLY A 211 7.91 -6.32 -0.98
CA GLY A 211 7.67 -6.56 0.44
C GLY A 211 8.89 -6.99 1.23
N GLU A 212 8.98 -6.55 2.46
CA GLU A 212 9.76 -7.20 3.52
C GLU A 212 8.96 -8.34 4.15
N ARG A 213 7.62 -8.24 4.01
CA ARG A 213 6.66 -9.24 4.45
C ARG A 213 5.45 -9.29 3.51
N VAL A 214 4.90 -10.48 3.31
CA VAL A 214 3.70 -10.70 2.49
C VAL A 214 2.61 -11.35 3.33
N VAL A 215 1.51 -10.64 3.51
CA VAL A 215 0.29 -11.14 4.16
C VAL A 215 -0.61 -11.73 3.10
N VAL A 216 -0.80 -13.05 3.12
CA VAL A 216 -1.66 -13.77 2.19
C VAL A 216 -3.06 -13.89 2.78
N LEU A 217 -4.05 -13.41 2.06
CA LEU A 217 -5.46 -13.46 2.47
C LEU A 217 -6.18 -14.67 1.87
N SER A 218 -7.10 -15.24 2.63
CA SER A 218 -8.01 -16.29 2.17
C SER A 218 -9.07 -15.73 1.20
N LYS A 219 -9.94 -16.59 0.67
CA LYS A 219 -11.20 -16.15 0.03
C LYS A 219 -12.17 -15.60 1.08
N SER A 220 -13.18 -14.84 0.62
CA SER A 220 -14.26 -14.33 1.48
C SER A 220 -15.13 -15.48 2.06
N PRO A 221 -15.53 -15.39 3.35
CA PRO A 221 -15.14 -14.41 4.38
C PRO A 221 -13.65 -14.49 4.71
N THR A 222 -12.96 -13.34 4.64
CA THR A 222 -11.49 -13.29 4.61
C THR A 222 -10.86 -13.37 6.00
N TRP A 223 -9.74 -14.09 6.08
CA TRP A 223 -8.80 -14.10 7.22
C TRP A 223 -7.36 -14.09 6.69
N VAL A 224 -6.39 -13.84 7.56
CA VAL A 224 -4.97 -13.99 7.23
C VAL A 224 -4.64 -15.48 7.16
N GLN A 225 -4.33 -15.97 5.96
CA GLN A 225 -3.95 -17.36 5.73
C GLN A 225 -2.50 -17.61 6.12
N GLU A 226 -1.63 -16.67 5.77
CA GLU A 226 -0.21 -16.71 6.08
C GLU A 226 0.36 -15.30 6.15
N ASP A 227 1.35 -15.12 7.02
CA ASP A 227 2.16 -13.92 7.17
C ASP A 227 3.62 -14.33 6.97
N LEU A 228 4.13 -14.09 5.75
CA LEU A 228 5.40 -14.60 5.26
C LEU A 228 6.47 -13.52 5.28
N ALA A 229 7.57 -13.73 5.98
CA ALA A 229 8.76 -12.87 5.87
C ALA A 229 9.47 -13.10 4.53
N ILE A 230 9.89 -12.02 3.88
CA ILE A 230 10.64 -12.04 2.62
C ILE A 230 12.11 -11.76 2.92
N ASP A 231 12.89 -12.82 3.03
CA ASP A 231 14.32 -12.83 3.37
C ASP A 231 15.23 -12.55 2.16
N LEU A 232 14.85 -11.57 1.34
CA LEU A 232 15.69 -11.06 0.25
C LEU A 232 16.49 -9.84 0.72
N ALA A 233 17.61 -9.57 0.04
CA ALA A 233 18.44 -8.42 0.36
C ALA A 233 17.63 -7.11 0.34
N PRO A 234 17.98 -6.14 1.22
CA PRO A 234 17.32 -4.82 1.22
C PRO A 234 17.51 -4.07 -0.10
N GLU A 235 18.65 -4.22 -0.74
CA GLU A 235 18.91 -3.70 -2.09
C GLU A 235 18.42 -4.72 -3.11
N ARG A 236 17.51 -4.30 -3.98
CA ARG A 236 16.90 -5.16 -5.00
C ARG A 236 16.99 -4.49 -6.37
N ASP A 237 17.16 -5.33 -7.37
CA ASP A 237 17.26 -4.96 -8.78
C ASP A 237 16.32 -5.83 -9.60
N GLN A 238 15.64 -5.26 -10.59
CA GLN A 238 14.61 -5.93 -11.39
C GLN A 238 15.11 -7.19 -12.10
N ILE A 239 16.39 -7.25 -12.45
CA ILE A 239 16.98 -8.37 -13.18
C ILE A 239 17.60 -9.37 -12.20
N THR A 240 18.55 -8.89 -11.39
CA THR A 240 19.39 -9.77 -10.56
C THR A 240 18.60 -10.37 -9.41
N THR A 241 17.74 -9.59 -8.74
CA THR A 241 16.92 -10.10 -7.63
C THR A 241 15.90 -11.12 -8.11
N ARG A 242 15.21 -10.84 -9.24
CA ARG A 242 14.22 -11.76 -9.79
C ARG A 242 14.83 -13.05 -10.36
N ALA A 243 16.14 -13.05 -10.68
CA ALA A 243 16.89 -14.21 -11.11
C ALA A 243 17.37 -15.11 -9.95
N LEU A 244 17.25 -14.66 -8.70
CA LEU A 244 17.68 -15.46 -7.54
C LEU A 244 16.78 -16.71 -7.38
N PRO A 245 17.36 -17.90 -7.09
CA PRO A 245 16.58 -19.06 -6.71
C PRO A 245 15.62 -18.79 -5.56
N ARG A 246 16.06 -18.02 -4.56
CA ARG A 246 15.23 -17.67 -3.39
C ARG A 246 14.02 -16.84 -3.77
N PHE A 247 14.13 -15.92 -4.73
CA PHE A 247 12.97 -15.19 -5.26
C PHE A 247 11.94 -16.14 -5.86
N THR A 248 12.38 -17.10 -6.67
CA THR A 248 11.52 -18.10 -7.29
C THR A 248 10.83 -19.00 -6.26
N GLU A 249 11.53 -19.40 -5.21
CA GLU A 249 10.97 -20.18 -4.10
C GLU A 249 9.86 -19.41 -3.38
N LEU A 250 10.14 -18.16 -2.98
CA LEU A 250 9.17 -17.29 -2.29
C LEU A 250 7.94 -17.03 -3.16
N ARG A 251 8.15 -16.70 -4.45
CA ARG A 251 7.10 -16.50 -5.43
C ARG A 251 6.21 -17.74 -5.57
N THR A 252 6.83 -18.90 -5.70
CA THR A 252 6.11 -20.19 -5.83
C THR A 252 5.31 -20.46 -4.57
N HIS A 253 5.89 -20.25 -3.39
CA HIS A 253 5.21 -20.44 -2.13
C HIS A 253 3.96 -19.53 -2.01
N VAL A 254 4.09 -18.21 -2.27
CA VAL A 254 2.96 -17.28 -2.26
C VAL A 254 1.88 -17.70 -3.27
N TYR A 255 2.30 -18.12 -4.48
CA TYR A 255 1.37 -18.63 -5.49
C TYR A 255 0.57 -19.83 -4.97
N GLU A 256 1.23 -20.82 -4.37
CA GLU A 256 0.58 -22.01 -3.81
C GLU A 256 -0.42 -21.64 -2.72
N GLN A 257 -0.07 -20.69 -1.83
CA GLN A 257 -0.98 -20.23 -0.80
C GLN A 257 -2.22 -19.56 -1.40
N ILE A 258 -2.07 -18.74 -2.43
CA ILE A 258 -3.21 -18.13 -3.13
C ILE A 258 -4.08 -19.23 -3.82
N GLN A 259 -3.47 -20.27 -4.39
CA GLN A 259 -4.23 -21.38 -4.97
C GLN A 259 -5.01 -22.17 -3.90
N ARG A 260 -4.42 -22.43 -2.75
CA ARG A 260 -5.11 -23.05 -1.60
C ARG A 260 -6.28 -22.19 -1.13
N ALA A 261 -6.08 -20.86 -1.03
CA ALA A 261 -7.14 -19.91 -0.71
C ALA A 261 -8.32 -20.00 -1.69
N LYS A 262 -8.04 -20.02 -3.01
CA LYS A 262 -9.06 -20.13 -4.06
C LYS A 262 -9.88 -21.42 -3.94
N ARG A 263 -9.23 -22.57 -3.66
CA ARG A 263 -9.89 -23.85 -3.47
C ARG A 263 -10.64 -23.98 -2.15
N GLY A 264 -10.42 -23.08 -1.21
CA GLY A 264 -11.01 -23.15 0.13
C GLY A 264 -10.35 -24.18 1.03
N GLU A 265 -9.13 -24.60 0.70
CA GLU A 265 -8.29 -25.52 1.47
C GLU A 265 -7.47 -24.79 2.54
N ALA A 266 -7.68 -23.49 2.68
CA ALA A 266 -7.02 -22.67 3.66
C ALA A 266 -7.47 -23.05 5.07
N VAL A 267 -6.54 -23.52 5.89
CA VAL A 267 -6.77 -23.84 7.30
C VAL A 267 -6.61 -22.51 8.08
N ARG A 268 -7.64 -22.14 8.88
CA ARG A 268 -7.47 -21.03 9.81
C ARG A 268 -6.31 -21.35 10.75
N PRO A 269 -5.32 -20.42 10.93
CA PRO A 269 -4.34 -20.61 11.99
C PRO A 269 -5.09 -20.75 13.30
N THR A 270 -4.78 -21.81 14.06
CA THR A 270 -5.25 -21.94 15.44
C THR A 270 -4.50 -20.89 16.26
N VAL A 271 -5.23 -19.91 16.83
CA VAL A 271 -4.70 -18.90 17.75
C VAL A 271 -4.22 -19.57 19.04
#